data_0a55ba3e1a09a11c8fd9fdf5e15e5f8d
#
_entry.id   0a55ba3e1a09a11c8fd9fdf5e15e5f8d
#
_cell.length_a   1.000
_cell.length_b   1.000
_cell.length_c   1.000
_cell.angle_alpha   90.00
_cell.angle_beta   90.00
_cell.angle_gamma   90.00
#
_symmetry.space_group_name_H-M   'P 1'
#
loop_
_entity.id
_entity.type
_entity.pdbx_description
1 polymer ?
#
loop_
_entity_poly.entity_id
_entity_poly.type
_entity_poly.pdbx_seq_one_letter_code
_entity_poly.pdbx_strand_id
1 'polypeptide(L)'
;MEKGQQVISNKTSNQINSILRQVVSLDEGTANFANVKGYEIGGKTGTALKYNSNAKLNTFVSLFPARSPKYVLLVMLDEPKPAPNFVYQFPASEKFPNGYKYKGEKRNTSGWNTVVIAAKIIEKIGPILAIKNLQAYSNF
;
A
#
# COMPACT_ATOMS: atom_id res chain seq x y z
N MET A 1 -13.08 5.17 -24.25
CA MET A 1 -13.35 5.83 -22.97
C MET A 1 -13.36 7.34 -23.20
N GLU A 2 -14.43 8.02 -22.83
CA GLU A 2 -14.45 9.48 -22.82
C GLU A 2 -13.38 10.02 -21.88
N LYS A 3 -12.64 11.02 -22.32
CA LYS A 3 -11.67 11.70 -21.45
C LYS A 3 -12.47 12.55 -20.45
N GLY A 4 -12.34 12.21 -19.17
CA GLY A 4 -12.90 13.03 -18.09
C GLY A 4 -12.27 14.43 -18.06
N GLN A 5 -12.94 15.37 -17.40
CA GLN A 5 -12.41 16.71 -17.20
C GLN A 5 -11.17 16.66 -16.30
N GLN A 6 -10.09 17.31 -16.71
CA GLN A 6 -8.90 17.43 -15.87
C GLN A 6 -9.16 18.42 -14.73
N VAL A 7 -9.04 17.95 -13.47
CA VAL A 7 -9.33 18.76 -12.26
C VAL A 7 -8.06 19.23 -11.53
N ILE A 8 -6.90 18.61 -11.80
CA ILE A 8 -5.59 19.02 -11.26
C ILE A 8 -4.53 18.99 -12.36
N SER A 9 -3.47 19.77 -12.19
CA SER A 9 -2.36 19.77 -13.15
C SER A 9 -1.55 18.45 -13.08
N ASN A 10 -0.91 18.07 -14.19
CA ASN A 10 0.00 16.92 -14.21
C ASN A 10 1.15 17.10 -13.22
N LYS A 11 1.65 18.33 -13.03
CA LYS A 11 2.67 18.65 -12.03
C LYS A 11 2.20 18.31 -10.62
N THR A 12 1.00 18.74 -10.25
CA THR A 12 0.40 18.44 -8.94
C THR A 12 0.20 16.93 -8.75
N SER A 13 -0.33 16.25 -9.76
CA SER A 13 -0.51 14.80 -9.75
C SER A 13 0.82 14.06 -9.50
N ASN A 14 1.87 14.42 -10.22
CA ASN A 14 3.18 13.81 -10.08
C ASN A 14 3.81 14.05 -8.69
N GLN A 15 3.62 15.26 -8.14
CA GLN A 15 4.08 15.58 -6.78
C GLN A 15 3.35 14.72 -5.74
N ILE A 16 2.02 14.59 -5.85
CA ILE A 16 1.22 13.74 -4.95
C ILE A 16 1.67 12.28 -5.07
N ASN A 17 1.87 11.76 -6.27
CA ASN A 17 2.32 10.38 -6.47
C ASN A 17 3.69 10.13 -5.82
N SER A 18 4.61 11.11 -5.91
CA SER A 18 5.91 11.04 -5.24
C SER A 18 5.77 10.98 -3.71
N ILE A 19 4.89 11.79 -3.13
CA ILE A 19 4.60 11.78 -1.69
C ILE A 19 3.97 10.44 -1.29
N LEU A 20 2.99 9.95 -2.05
CA LEU A 20 2.37 8.65 -1.79
C LEU A 20 3.38 7.49 -1.89
N ARG A 21 4.38 7.62 -2.78
CA ARG A 21 5.49 6.65 -2.82
C ARG A 21 6.31 6.68 -1.54
N GLN A 22 6.62 7.84 -1.00
CA GLN A 22 7.39 7.99 0.25
C GLN A 22 6.67 7.35 1.45
N VAL A 23 5.34 7.41 1.52
CA VAL A 23 4.55 6.73 2.57
C VAL A 23 4.82 5.22 2.61
N VAL A 24 5.18 4.63 1.48
CA VAL A 24 5.46 3.19 1.33
C VAL A 24 6.97 2.90 1.38
N SER A 25 7.82 3.77 0.79
CA SER A 25 9.24 3.48 0.58
C SER A 25 10.13 3.84 1.76
N LEU A 26 9.73 4.79 2.60
CA LEU A 26 10.50 5.18 3.78
C LEU A 26 10.30 4.18 4.92
N ASP A 27 11.36 3.90 5.68
CA ASP A 27 11.32 3.00 6.84
C ASP A 27 10.30 3.43 7.90
N GLU A 28 10.11 4.74 8.04
CA GLU A 28 9.15 5.34 8.96
C GLU A 28 7.77 5.56 8.33
N GLY A 29 7.61 5.19 7.07
CA GLY A 29 6.35 5.31 6.34
C GLY A 29 5.26 4.42 6.93
N THR A 30 4.05 4.97 7.10
CA THR A 30 2.92 4.24 7.71
C THR A 30 2.46 3.02 6.90
N ALA A 31 2.94 2.87 5.67
CA ALA A 31 2.64 1.76 4.78
C ALA A 31 3.90 1.03 4.27
N ASN A 32 5.00 1.06 5.02
CA ASN A 32 6.26 0.47 4.57
C ASN A 32 6.18 -1.05 4.38
N PHE A 33 5.27 -1.76 5.05
CA PHE A 33 5.00 -3.17 4.78
C PHE A 33 4.49 -3.45 3.36
N ALA A 34 4.01 -2.42 2.64
CA ALA A 34 3.65 -2.54 1.23
C ALA A 34 4.81 -2.26 0.27
N ASN A 35 6.05 -2.08 0.77
CA ASN A 35 7.22 -1.87 -0.09
C ASN A 35 7.70 -3.19 -0.72
N VAL A 36 6.89 -3.72 -1.62
CA VAL A 36 7.16 -4.99 -2.32
C VAL A 36 8.25 -4.78 -3.36
N LYS A 37 9.31 -5.59 -3.29
CA LYS A 37 10.45 -5.52 -4.20
C LYS A 37 10.00 -5.71 -5.66
N GLY A 38 10.45 -4.83 -6.53
CA GLY A 38 10.09 -4.85 -7.96
C GLY A 38 8.83 -4.08 -8.32
N TYR A 39 8.10 -3.54 -7.33
CA TYR A 39 6.89 -2.75 -7.56
C TYR A 39 7.02 -1.36 -6.93
N GLU A 40 6.75 -0.34 -7.73
CA GLU A 40 6.67 1.04 -7.24
C GLU A 40 5.29 1.32 -6.68
N ILE A 41 5.03 0.88 -5.46
CA ILE A 41 3.74 1.09 -4.80
C ILE A 41 3.76 2.43 -4.09
N GLY A 42 2.76 3.27 -4.33
CA GLY A 42 2.42 4.44 -3.53
C GLY A 42 1.08 4.23 -2.85
N GLY A 43 0.80 4.91 -1.76
CA GLY A 43 -0.50 4.76 -1.12
C GLY A 43 -0.70 5.57 0.13
N LYS A 44 -1.93 5.46 0.69
CA LYS A 44 -2.33 6.15 1.92
C LYS A 44 -3.14 5.23 2.82
N THR A 45 -2.75 5.19 4.08
CA THR A 45 -3.45 4.47 5.14
C THR A 45 -4.61 5.31 5.71
N GLY A 46 -5.66 4.65 6.11
CA GLY A 46 -6.77 5.23 6.86
C GLY A 46 -7.15 4.32 8.04
N THR A 47 -7.28 4.89 9.22
CA THR A 47 -7.80 4.20 10.40
C THR A 47 -8.83 5.12 11.03
N ALA A 48 -10.11 4.75 10.92
CA ALA A 48 -11.23 5.51 11.44
C ALA A 48 -11.89 4.76 12.59
N LEU A 49 -12.34 5.49 13.61
CA LEU A 49 -13.24 4.96 14.62
C LEU A 49 -14.68 5.02 14.11
N LYS A 50 -15.44 4.00 14.35
CA LYS A 50 -16.88 4.01 14.10
C LYS A 50 -17.60 4.86 15.14
N TYR A 51 -18.68 5.50 14.70
CA TYR A 51 -19.51 6.30 15.57
C TYR A 51 -20.03 5.49 16.75
N ASN A 52 -19.96 6.06 17.96
CA ASN A 52 -20.41 5.45 19.23
C ASN A 52 -19.82 4.07 19.56
N SER A 53 -18.63 3.74 19.04
CA SER A 53 -17.95 2.49 19.36
C SER A 53 -16.42 2.64 19.31
N ASN A 54 -15.71 1.69 19.90
CA ASN A 54 -14.25 1.56 19.75
C ASN A 54 -13.86 0.71 18.53
N ALA A 55 -14.84 0.28 17.73
CA ALA A 55 -14.61 -0.48 16.52
C ALA A 55 -13.95 0.40 15.45
N LYS A 56 -13.11 -0.19 14.63
CA LYS A 56 -12.32 0.51 13.63
C LYS A 56 -12.68 0.06 12.22
N LEU A 57 -12.60 1.01 11.31
CA LEU A 57 -12.54 0.76 9.88
C LEU A 57 -11.12 1.08 9.42
N ASN A 58 -10.39 0.06 8.97
CA ASN A 58 -9.03 0.21 8.47
C ASN A 58 -9.03 0.11 6.95
N THR A 59 -8.36 1.06 6.30
CA THR A 59 -8.27 1.13 4.84
C THR A 59 -6.84 1.38 4.39
N PHE A 60 -6.47 0.81 3.25
CA PHE A 60 -5.27 1.19 2.51
C PHE A 60 -5.62 1.32 1.04
N VAL A 61 -5.45 2.52 0.50
CA VAL A 61 -5.55 2.77 -0.93
C VAL A 61 -4.14 2.83 -1.48
N SER A 62 -3.86 2.00 -2.47
CA SER A 62 -2.56 1.97 -3.16
C SER A 62 -2.73 2.18 -4.66
N LEU A 63 -1.69 2.73 -5.26
CA LEU A 63 -1.54 2.90 -6.71
C LEU A 63 -0.19 2.36 -7.15
N PHE A 64 -0.16 1.75 -8.32
CA PHE A 64 1.09 1.22 -8.87
C PHE A 64 1.06 1.10 -10.40
N PRO A 65 2.23 1.32 -11.06
CA PRO A 65 3.47 1.92 -10.54
C PRO A 65 3.24 3.38 -10.10
N ALA A 66 3.89 3.83 -9.02
CA ALA A 66 3.64 5.16 -8.45
C ALA A 66 3.99 6.31 -9.41
N ARG A 67 5.04 6.17 -10.24
CA ARG A 67 5.44 7.20 -11.23
C ARG A 67 4.45 7.34 -12.39
N SER A 68 3.79 6.24 -12.78
CA SER A 68 2.83 6.22 -13.88
C SER A 68 1.71 5.26 -13.51
N PRO A 69 0.78 5.67 -12.65
CA PRO A 69 -0.24 4.79 -12.10
C PRO A 69 -1.12 4.16 -13.18
N LYS A 70 -1.18 2.83 -13.18
CA LYS A 70 -2.05 2.03 -14.04
C LYS A 70 -3.13 1.32 -13.26
N TYR A 71 -2.86 1.03 -11.99
CA TYR A 71 -3.75 0.27 -11.12
C TYR A 71 -3.95 0.98 -9.79
N VAL A 72 -5.14 0.82 -9.26
CA VAL A 72 -5.51 1.21 -7.89
C VAL A 72 -6.03 -0.03 -7.19
N LEU A 73 -5.52 -0.30 -5.97
CA LEU A 73 -6.00 -1.35 -5.09
C LEU A 73 -6.44 -0.72 -3.77
N LEU A 74 -7.72 -0.91 -3.44
CA LEU A 74 -8.28 -0.60 -2.13
C LEU A 74 -8.43 -1.89 -1.32
N VAL A 75 -7.83 -1.92 -0.13
CA VAL A 75 -8.09 -2.94 0.89
C VAL A 75 -8.79 -2.29 2.06
N MET A 76 -9.93 -2.83 2.43
CA MET A 76 -10.76 -2.35 3.55
C MET A 76 -11.07 -3.50 4.50
N LEU A 77 -10.87 -3.27 5.79
CA LEU A 77 -11.26 -4.19 6.85
C LEU A 77 -12.21 -3.50 7.81
N ASP A 78 -13.38 -4.07 7.95
CA ASP A 78 -14.39 -3.61 8.89
C ASP A 78 -14.25 -4.38 10.21
N GLU A 79 -14.10 -3.64 11.30
CA GLU A 79 -13.91 -4.15 12.67
C GLU A 79 -12.82 -5.25 12.81
N PRO A 80 -11.64 -5.07 12.20
CA PRO A 80 -10.59 -6.07 12.34
C PRO A 80 -10.17 -6.22 13.81
N LYS A 81 -9.80 -7.44 14.17
CA LYS A 81 -9.24 -7.73 15.49
C LYS A 81 -7.72 -7.72 15.43
N PRO A 82 -7.04 -7.36 16.52
CA PRO A 82 -5.60 -7.55 16.63
C PRO A 82 -5.19 -9.00 16.39
N ALA A 83 -4.00 -9.22 15.82
CA ALA A 83 -3.42 -10.54 15.61
C ALA A 83 -2.22 -10.74 16.55
N PRO A 84 -2.44 -11.08 17.82
CA PRO A 84 -1.39 -11.07 18.85
C PRO A 84 -0.26 -12.05 18.56
N ASN A 85 -0.56 -13.17 17.89
CA ASN A 85 0.42 -14.20 17.56
C ASN A 85 1.15 -13.95 16.23
N PHE A 86 0.78 -12.88 15.49
CA PHE A 86 1.45 -12.56 14.26
C PHE A 86 2.77 -11.83 14.53
N VAL A 87 3.85 -12.33 13.95
CA VAL A 87 5.17 -11.71 14.04
C VAL A 87 5.45 -10.94 12.76
N TYR A 88 5.56 -9.63 12.86
CA TYR A 88 6.00 -8.77 11.78
C TYR A 88 7.53 -8.80 11.74
N GLN A 89 8.08 -9.06 10.56
CA GLN A 89 9.52 -9.02 10.34
C GLN A 89 9.85 -7.86 9.40
N PHE A 90 10.62 -6.92 9.90
CA PHE A 90 11.13 -5.81 9.12
C PHE A 90 12.46 -6.22 8.49
N PRO A 91 12.69 -5.87 7.21
CA PRO A 91 13.97 -6.09 6.56
C PRO A 91 15.08 -5.26 7.20
N ALA A 92 16.31 -5.56 6.82
CA ALA A 92 17.43 -4.72 7.19
C ALA A 92 17.26 -3.30 6.61
N SER A 93 17.57 -2.31 7.42
CA SER A 93 17.54 -0.89 7.08
C SER A 93 18.73 -0.18 7.73
N GLU A 94 18.97 1.07 7.38
CA GLU A 94 20.04 1.88 7.99
C GLU A 94 19.89 1.94 9.51
N LYS A 95 18.66 2.10 10.01
CA LYS A 95 18.34 2.14 11.44
C LYS A 95 18.43 0.77 12.13
N PHE A 96 18.14 -0.30 11.40
CA PHE A 96 18.13 -1.68 11.88
C PHE A 96 18.90 -2.58 10.89
N PRO A 97 20.24 -2.61 10.91
CA PRO A 97 21.06 -3.31 9.92
C PRO A 97 20.74 -4.80 9.79
N ASN A 98 20.27 -5.43 10.87
CA ASN A 98 19.88 -6.85 10.90
C ASN A 98 18.37 -7.06 10.75
N GLY A 99 17.60 -6.01 10.44
CA GLY A 99 16.15 -6.02 10.56
C GLY A 99 15.70 -6.14 12.01
N TYR A 100 14.41 -6.21 12.22
CA TYR A 100 13.86 -6.51 13.56
C TYR A 100 12.51 -7.21 13.46
N LYS A 101 12.14 -7.90 14.53
CA LYS A 101 10.85 -8.58 14.67
C LYS A 101 9.98 -7.88 15.70
N TYR A 102 8.70 -7.77 15.40
CA TYR A 102 7.72 -7.15 16.27
C TYR A 102 6.45 -8.02 16.36
N LYS A 103 5.97 -8.29 17.56
CA LYS A 103 4.68 -8.97 17.77
C LYS A 103 3.52 -7.99 17.53
N GLY A 104 2.50 -8.42 16.78
CA GLY A 104 1.31 -7.63 16.46
C GLY A 104 0.33 -7.42 17.60
N GLU A 105 0.73 -7.80 18.82
CA GLU A 105 -0.09 -7.70 20.02
C GLU A 105 -0.67 -6.28 20.20
N LYS A 106 -1.97 -6.19 20.41
CA LYS A 106 -2.72 -4.93 20.54
C LYS A 106 -2.63 -3.97 19.34
N ARG A 107 -2.02 -4.38 18.22
CA ARG A 107 -1.94 -3.54 17.01
C ARG A 107 -3.16 -3.74 16.14
N ASN A 108 -3.93 -2.67 15.95
CA ASN A 108 -5.12 -2.66 15.10
C ASN A 108 -5.22 -1.32 14.38
N THR A 109 -4.29 -1.09 13.45
CA THR A 109 -4.32 0.04 12.53
C THR A 109 -4.06 -0.45 11.11
N SER A 110 -4.38 0.37 10.12
CA SER A 110 -4.20 0.06 8.71
C SER A 110 -2.78 -0.44 8.37
N GLY A 111 -1.74 0.21 8.91
CA GLY A 111 -0.34 -0.18 8.69
C GLY A 111 -0.03 -1.63 9.11
N TRP A 112 -0.78 -2.19 10.06
CA TRP A 112 -0.56 -3.52 10.62
C TRP A 112 -1.47 -4.60 10.03
N ASN A 113 -2.43 -4.25 9.20
CA ASN A 113 -3.37 -5.20 8.60
C ASN A 113 -3.64 -4.93 7.12
N THR A 114 -4.36 -3.89 6.72
CA THR A 114 -4.71 -3.66 5.31
C THR A 114 -3.50 -3.46 4.42
N VAL A 115 -2.44 -2.81 4.92
CA VAL A 115 -1.17 -2.64 4.21
C VAL A 115 -0.50 -3.99 3.94
N VAL A 116 -0.44 -4.85 4.95
CA VAL A 116 0.15 -6.21 4.84
C VAL A 116 -0.64 -7.07 3.84
N ILE A 117 -1.97 -6.98 3.88
CA ILE A 117 -2.83 -7.70 2.94
C ILE A 117 -2.61 -7.19 1.50
N ALA A 118 -2.56 -5.87 1.32
CA ALA A 118 -2.31 -5.27 0.01
C ALA A 118 -0.96 -5.72 -0.56
N ALA A 119 0.11 -5.75 0.24
CA ALA A 119 1.41 -6.28 -0.16
C ALA A 119 1.30 -7.70 -0.72
N LYS A 120 0.67 -8.61 0.05
CA LYS A 120 0.48 -10.00 -0.37
C LYS A 120 -0.36 -10.15 -1.64
N ILE A 121 -1.36 -9.29 -1.82
CA ILE A 121 -2.16 -9.27 -3.04
C ILE A 121 -1.27 -8.84 -4.21
N ILE A 122 -0.53 -7.72 -4.08
CA ILE A 122 0.31 -7.18 -5.16
C ILE A 122 1.44 -8.16 -5.52
N GLU A 123 2.05 -8.83 -4.56
CA GLU A 123 3.04 -9.89 -4.82
C GLU A 123 2.48 -11.00 -5.72
N LYS A 124 1.22 -11.37 -5.54
CA LYS A 124 0.57 -12.42 -6.32
C LYS A 124 0.08 -11.96 -7.68
N ILE A 125 -0.58 -10.79 -7.74
CA ILE A 125 -1.18 -10.31 -9.00
C ILE A 125 -0.20 -9.52 -9.87
N GLY A 126 0.85 -8.95 -9.28
CA GLY A 126 1.81 -8.09 -9.97
C GLY A 126 2.44 -8.75 -11.22
N PRO A 127 2.95 -10.00 -11.14
CA PRO A 127 3.49 -10.70 -12.30
C PRO A 127 2.45 -10.89 -13.42
N ILE A 128 1.21 -11.20 -13.07
CA ILE A 128 0.11 -11.39 -14.03
C ILE A 128 -0.19 -10.06 -14.75
N LEU A 129 -0.24 -8.97 -14.01
CA LEU A 129 -0.50 -7.63 -14.57
C LEU A 129 0.66 -7.16 -15.45
N ALA A 130 1.91 -7.49 -15.09
CA ALA A 130 3.08 -7.17 -15.90
C ALA A 130 3.05 -7.89 -17.24
N ILE A 131 2.73 -9.20 -17.27
CA ILE A 131 2.58 -9.99 -18.49
C ILE A 131 1.48 -9.43 -19.39
N LYS A 132 0.31 -9.11 -18.84
CA LYS A 132 -0.79 -8.50 -19.60
C LYS A 132 -0.40 -7.16 -20.23
N ASN A 133 0.39 -6.34 -19.53
CA ASN A 133 0.90 -5.11 -20.10
C ASN A 133 1.84 -5.34 -21.28
N LEU A 134 2.76 -6.31 -21.16
CA LEU A 134 3.68 -6.67 -22.26
C LEU A 134 2.91 -7.16 -23.49
N GLN A 135 1.92 -8.01 -23.33
CA GLN A 135 1.08 -8.50 -24.42
C GLN A 135 0.28 -7.39 -25.10
N ALA A 136 -0.20 -6.40 -24.35
CA ALA A 136 -0.89 -5.24 -24.91
C ALA A 136 0.00 -4.37 -25.82
N TYR A 137 1.33 -4.35 -25.56
CA TYR A 137 2.29 -3.63 -26.42
C TYR A 137 2.79 -4.46 -27.61
N SER A 138 2.69 -5.78 -27.59
CA SER A 138 3.14 -6.65 -28.68
C SER A 138 2.08 -6.83 -29.80
N ASN A 139 0.88 -6.34 -29.62
CA ASN A 139 -0.22 -6.40 -30.60
C ASN A 139 -0.34 -5.11 -31.44
N PHE A 140 0.67 -4.25 -31.44
CA PHE A 140 0.85 -3.09 -32.32
C PHE A 140 2.15 -3.24 -33.11
#